data_5b4e452358a103ab56c26067924cb62d
#
_entry.id   5b4e452358a103ab56c26067924cb62d
#
_cell.length_a   1.000
_cell.length_b   1.000
_cell.length_c   1.000
_cell.angle_alpha   90.00
_cell.angle_beta   90.00
_cell.angle_gamma   90.00
#
_symmetry.space_group_name_H-M   'P 1'
#
loop_
_entity.id
_entity.type
_entity.pdbx_description
1 polymer ?
#
loop_
_entity_poly.entity_id
_entity_poly.type
_entity_poly.pdbx_seq_one_letter_code
_entity_poly.pdbx_strand_id
1 'polypeptide(L)'
;DDIFESAPQTDEFDKEAWAAKKKAERDEVYALADATAEAVCADGGKFRDYLDVQAAFRNYSATNALLILATKPDARRLGDKDFWRDQGVYIKRQEFSRPIKIVESNGEYTRDDGSIGVSYNTKRVYDISQTTARTRAPQAVSHDARALLNALIYKRPAPVQSVDELPNGMDAVYDREQNTVFVRRGLSANDLFCGLSKALVQ
;
A
#
# COMPACT_ATOMS: atom_id res chain seq x y z
N ASP A 1 0.33 -23.42 61.41
CA ASP A 1 -0.80 -22.51 61.17
C ASP A 1 -0.29 -21.18 60.61
N ASP A 2 0.24 -21.17 59.41
CA ASP A 2 0.48 -19.95 58.64
C ASP A 2 0.68 -20.34 57.17
N ILE A 3 -0.43 -20.69 56.51
CA ILE A 3 -0.47 -21.09 55.08
C ILE A 3 -1.17 -20.02 54.23
N PHE A 4 -1.45 -18.86 54.77
CA PHE A 4 -2.20 -17.80 54.03
C PHE A 4 -1.47 -16.47 54.05
N GLU A 5 -0.20 -16.44 53.66
CA GLU A 5 0.45 -15.14 53.41
C GLU A 5 1.37 -15.20 52.19
N SER A 6 0.78 -15.14 51.02
CA SER A 6 1.29 -14.43 49.87
C SER A 6 0.20 -14.38 48.78
N ALA A 7 -0.69 -13.41 48.92
CA ALA A 7 -1.45 -12.97 47.78
C ALA A 7 -0.45 -12.49 46.70
N PRO A 8 -0.63 -12.87 45.41
CA PRO A 8 0.22 -12.36 44.34
C PRO A 8 0.07 -10.85 44.32
N GLN A 9 1.19 -10.12 44.49
CA GLN A 9 1.22 -8.70 44.22
C GLN A 9 0.74 -8.52 42.77
N THR A 10 -0.44 -7.97 42.60
CA THR A 10 -0.88 -7.45 41.31
C THR A 10 0.05 -6.28 41.03
N ASP A 11 1.00 -6.46 40.12
CA ASP A 11 1.81 -5.36 39.61
C ASP A 11 0.84 -4.26 39.17
N GLU A 12 0.83 -3.16 39.91
CA GLU A 12 -0.03 -2.03 39.61
C GLU A 12 0.35 -1.52 38.21
N PHE A 13 -0.61 -1.51 37.29
CA PHE A 13 -0.37 -1.14 35.89
C PHE A 13 0.16 0.29 35.82
N ASP A 14 1.46 0.44 35.49
CA ASP A 14 2.10 1.73 35.31
C ASP A 14 1.67 2.35 33.97
N LYS A 15 0.67 3.21 34.05
CA LYS A 15 0.08 3.92 32.91
C LYS A 15 1.10 4.87 32.26
N GLU A 16 2.00 5.48 33.02
CA GLU A 16 2.98 6.43 32.49
C GLU A 16 4.07 5.70 31.71
N ALA A 17 4.62 4.64 32.26
CA ALA A 17 5.59 3.80 31.58
C ALA A 17 5.00 3.17 30.31
N TRP A 18 3.73 2.74 30.36
CA TRP A 18 3.04 2.22 29.18
C TRP A 18 2.86 3.30 28.10
N ALA A 19 2.43 4.52 28.47
CA ALA A 19 2.25 5.62 27.53
C ALA A 19 3.58 6.06 26.90
N ALA A 20 4.66 6.14 27.70
CA ALA A 20 6.00 6.43 27.22
C ALA A 20 6.50 5.38 26.22
N LYS A 21 6.28 4.10 26.52
CA LYS A 21 6.62 2.99 25.61
C LYS A 21 5.86 3.07 24.29
N LYS A 22 4.56 3.40 24.34
CA LYS A 22 3.72 3.55 23.14
C LYS A 22 4.12 4.75 22.30
N LYS A 23 4.51 5.84 22.95
CA LYS A 23 5.06 7.01 22.27
C LYS A 23 6.37 6.67 21.58
N ALA A 24 7.31 6.05 22.26
CA ALA A 24 8.60 5.66 21.70
C ALA A 24 8.42 4.71 20.49
N GLU A 25 7.49 3.74 20.57
CA GLU A 25 7.17 2.84 19.44
C GLU A 25 6.64 3.61 18.22
N ARG A 26 5.82 4.63 18.41
CA ARG A 26 5.33 5.49 17.31
C ARG A 26 6.46 6.33 16.72
N ASP A 27 7.25 6.96 17.57
CA ASP A 27 8.36 7.82 17.15
C ASP A 27 9.38 7.01 16.30
N GLU A 28 9.68 5.77 16.70
CA GLU A 28 10.52 4.83 15.91
C GLU A 28 9.92 4.56 14.51
N VAL A 29 8.61 4.31 14.46
CA VAL A 29 7.92 3.98 13.19
C VAL A 29 7.90 5.19 12.25
N TYR A 30 7.64 6.40 12.77
CA TYR A 30 7.68 7.62 11.95
C TYR A 30 9.11 7.94 11.49
N ALA A 31 10.10 7.79 12.34
CA ALA A 31 11.51 7.97 11.94
C ALA A 31 11.92 7.01 10.81
N LEU A 32 11.46 5.75 10.84
CA LEU A 32 11.69 4.80 9.77
C LEU A 32 11.00 5.23 8.46
N ALA A 33 9.76 5.73 8.55
CA ALA A 33 9.03 6.21 7.38
C ALA A 33 9.73 7.43 6.74
N ASP A 34 10.18 8.38 7.56
CA ASP A 34 10.86 9.60 7.10
C ASP A 34 12.21 9.25 6.44
N ALA A 35 13.03 8.42 7.08
CA ALA A 35 14.30 7.96 6.49
C ALA A 35 14.08 7.20 5.17
N THR A 36 13.00 6.42 5.08
CA THR A 36 12.64 5.71 3.83
C THR A 36 12.18 6.70 2.77
N ALA A 37 11.41 7.71 3.12
CA ALA A 37 10.96 8.75 2.19
C ALA A 37 12.16 9.52 1.62
N GLU A 38 13.12 9.91 2.45
CA GLU A 38 14.36 10.56 2.00
C GLU A 38 15.12 9.68 1.00
N ALA A 39 15.27 8.39 1.31
CA ALA A 39 15.95 7.44 0.43
C ALA A 39 15.21 7.22 -0.90
N VAL A 40 13.89 7.22 -0.89
CA VAL A 40 13.02 7.11 -2.07
C VAL A 40 13.13 8.38 -2.94
N CYS A 41 13.15 9.57 -2.32
CA CYS A 41 13.29 10.83 -3.04
C CYS A 41 14.68 11.01 -3.67
N ALA A 42 15.70 10.40 -3.09
CA ALA A 42 17.08 10.49 -3.57
C ALA A 42 17.42 9.53 -4.74
N ASP A 43 16.61 8.49 -4.97
CA ASP A 43 16.93 7.43 -5.93
C ASP A 43 15.71 7.00 -6.75
N GLY A 44 15.80 7.15 -8.08
CA GLY A 44 14.72 6.81 -9.01
C GLY A 44 14.37 5.31 -9.04
N GLY A 45 15.31 4.42 -8.72
CA GLY A 45 15.06 2.98 -8.57
C GLY A 45 14.20 2.71 -7.34
N LYS A 46 14.57 3.29 -6.20
CA LYS A 46 13.79 3.19 -4.96
C LYS A 46 12.41 3.84 -5.08
N PHE A 47 12.30 4.92 -5.85
CA PHE A 47 11.01 5.52 -6.14
C PHE A 47 10.10 4.57 -6.93
N ARG A 48 10.65 3.83 -7.87
CA ARG A 48 9.90 2.78 -8.59
C ARG A 48 9.46 1.66 -7.67
N ASP A 49 10.35 1.17 -6.80
CA ASP A 49 10.03 0.15 -5.81
C ASP A 49 8.90 0.61 -4.87
N TYR A 50 8.93 1.89 -4.46
CA TYR A 50 7.84 2.49 -3.69
C TYR A 50 6.51 2.49 -4.45
N LEU A 51 6.52 2.84 -5.74
CA LEU A 51 5.31 2.83 -6.56
C LEU A 51 4.74 1.41 -6.71
N ASP A 52 5.60 0.41 -6.85
CA ASP A 52 5.19 -1.00 -6.92
C ASP A 52 4.52 -1.46 -5.62
N VAL A 53 5.09 -1.11 -4.47
CA VAL A 53 4.48 -1.37 -3.16
C VAL A 53 3.16 -0.62 -3.00
N GLN A 54 3.10 0.67 -3.35
CA GLN A 54 1.88 1.46 -3.27
C GLN A 54 0.77 0.91 -4.19
N ALA A 55 1.12 0.44 -5.37
CA ALA A 55 0.18 -0.19 -6.30
C ALA A 55 -0.37 -1.52 -5.76
N ALA A 56 0.47 -2.32 -5.09
CA ALA A 56 0.06 -3.56 -4.44
C ALA A 56 -0.85 -3.31 -3.23
N PHE A 57 -0.63 -2.22 -2.50
CA PHE A 57 -1.32 -1.87 -1.26
C PHE A 57 -2.10 -0.54 -1.37
N ARG A 58 -2.97 -0.44 -2.38
CA ARG A 58 -3.73 0.78 -2.72
C ARG A 58 -4.54 1.39 -1.58
N ASN A 59 -4.98 0.57 -0.63
CA ASN A 59 -5.80 1.00 0.49
C ASN A 59 -4.96 1.47 1.70
N TYR A 60 -3.63 1.41 1.61
CA TYR A 60 -2.74 1.90 2.63
C TYR A 60 -2.29 3.33 2.33
N SER A 61 -2.04 4.12 3.37
CA SER A 61 -1.47 5.45 3.23
C SER A 61 -0.04 5.41 2.67
N ALA A 62 0.43 6.52 2.13
CA ALA A 62 1.81 6.66 1.66
C ALA A 62 2.82 6.32 2.76
N THR A 63 2.58 6.76 4.00
CA THR A 63 3.41 6.41 5.17
C THR A 63 3.48 4.90 5.37
N ASN A 64 2.34 4.20 5.30
CA ASN A 64 2.33 2.74 5.44
C ASN A 64 3.01 2.03 4.27
N ALA A 65 2.88 2.53 3.05
CA ALA A 65 3.62 1.99 1.90
C ALA A 65 5.15 2.13 2.07
N LEU A 66 5.62 3.25 2.61
CA LEU A 66 7.03 3.44 2.96
C LEU A 66 7.50 2.45 4.04
N LEU A 67 6.69 2.23 5.07
CA LEU A 67 6.99 1.26 6.13
C LEU A 67 7.03 -0.19 5.62
N ILE A 68 6.12 -0.54 4.70
CA ILE A 68 6.12 -1.84 4.04
C ILE A 68 7.38 -1.99 3.17
N LEU A 69 7.69 -0.98 2.36
CA LEU A 69 8.90 -0.95 1.53
C LEU A 69 10.17 -1.16 2.36
N ALA A 70 10.30 -0.43 3.48
CA ALA A 70 11.46 -0.51 4.36
C ALA A 70 11.61 -1.88 5.03
N THR A 71 10.51 -2.55 5.36
CA THR A 71 10.53 -3.76 6.17
C THR A 71 10.44 -5.03 5.32
N LYS A 72 9.56 -5.03 4.32
CA LYS A 72 9.30 -6.19 3.46
C LYS A 72 8.76 -5.76 2.10
N PRO A 73 9.66 -5.34 1.17
CA PRO A 73 9.27 -4.82 -0.14
C PRO A 73 8.56 -5.86 -1.02
N ASP A 74 8.79 -7.15 -0.77
CA ASP A 74 8.16 -8.27 -1.47
C ASP A 74 6.82 -8.72 -0.85
N ALA A 75 6.28 -7.96 0.12
CA ALA A 75 4.99 -8.25 0.73
C ALA A 75 3.85 -8.25 -0.30
N ARG A 76 2.85 -9.12 -0.08
CA ARG A 76 1.72 -9.30 -1.02
C ARG A 76 0.36 -9.19 -0.37
N ARG A 77 0.24 -9.67 0.86
CA ARG A 77 -1.02 -9.65 1.61
C ARG A 77 -0.71 -9.54 3.09
N LEU A 78 -1.14 -8.45 3.69
CA LEU A 78 -0.90 -8.16 5.08
C LEU A 78 -2.15 -8.46 5.93
N GLY A 79 -1.90 -8.95 7.12
CA GLY A 79 -2.90 -9.16 8.15
C GLY A 79 -2.26 -9.19 9.53
N ASP A 80 -3.00 -8.82 10.54
CA ASP A 80 -2.58 -9.03 11.92
C ASP A 80 -2.76 -10.49 12.34
N LYS A 81 -2.38 -10.80 13.56
CA LYS A 81 -2.44 -12.16 14.09
C LYS A 81 -3.87 -12.71 14.08
N ASP A 82 -4.85 -11.88 14.42
CA ASP A 82 -6.24 -12.31 14.52
C ASP A 82 -6.83 -12.53 13.14
N PHE A 83 -6.56 -11.61 12.19
CA PHE A 83 -6.93 -11.79 10.78
C PHE A 83 -6.44 -13.13 10.21
N TRP A 84 -5.17 -13.49 10.44
CA TRP A 84 -4.63 -14.75 9.93
C TRP A 84 -5.24 -15.97 10.62
N ARG A 85 -5.45 -15.91 11.95
CA ARG A 85 -6.12 -16.96 12.69
C ARG A 85 -7.53 -17.24 12.18
N ASP A 86 -8.28 -16.17 11.87
CA ASP A 86 -9.65 -16.29 11.35
C ASP A 86 -9.69 -16.89 9.94
N GLN A 87 -8.59 -16.78 9.19
CA GLN A 87 -8.39 -17.48 7.91
C GLN A 87 -7.89 -18.93 8.08
N GLY A 88 -7.79 -19.44 9.30
CA GLY A 88 -7.23 -20.77 9.59
C GLY A 88 -5.71 -20.88 9.35
N VAL A 89 -5.01 -19.74 9.33
CA VAL A 89 -3.58 -19.64 9.02
C VAL A 89 -2.84 -19.06 10.21
N TYR A 90 -1.63 -19.55 10.48
CA TYR A 90 -0.85 -19.13 11.63
C TYR A 90 0.48 -18.50 11.21
N ILE A 91 0.94 -17.53 11.99
CA ILE A 91 2.27 -16.92 11.79
C ILE A 91 3.32 -17.95 12.19
N LYS A 92 4.34 -18.12 11.34
CA LYS A 92 5.48 -19.00 11.62
C LYS A 92 6.22 -18.53 12.88
N ARG A 93 6.63 -19.46 13.76
CA ARG A 93 7.27 -19.13 15.04
C ARG A 93 8.48 -18.20 14.89
N GLN A 94 9.30 -18.40 13.87
CA GLN A 94 10.49 -17.60 13.58
C GLN A 94 10.16 -16.17 13.09
N GLU A 95 8.93 -15.93 12.61
CA GLU A 95 8.49 -14.64 12.07
C GLU A 95 7.81 -13.75 13.12
N PHE A 96 7.48 -14.28 14.31
CA PHE A 96 6.84 -13.48 15.36
C PHE A 96 7.64 -12.25 15.77
N SER A 97 8.96 -12.33 15.73
CA SER A 97 9.87 -11.22 16.06
C SER A 97 10.09 -10.23 14.92
N ARG A 98 9.53 -10.49 13.74
CA ARG A 98 9.72 -9.70 12.51
C ARG A 98 8.40 -9.16 11.94
N PRO A 99 7.54 -8.51 12.74
CA PRO A 99 6.33 -7.90 12.24
C PRO A 99 6.65 -6.70 11.35
N ILE A 100 5.80 -6.44 10.37
CA ILE A 100 5.74 -5.17 9.70
C ILE A 100 4.92 -4.24 10.61
N LYS A 101 5.49 -3.12 11.02
CA LYS A 101 4.79 -2.11 11.83
C LYS A 101 4.15 -1.10 10.89
N ILE A 102 2.85 -0.92 10.99
CA ILE A 102 2.08 0.10 10.24
C ILE A 102 1.42 1.07 11.23
N VAL A 103 0.96 2.19 10.71
CA VAL A 103 0.22 3.21 11.46
C VAL A 103 -1.26 3.09 11.13
N GLU A 104 -2.10 2.98 12.14
CA GLU A 104 -3.55 2.88 12.01
C GLU A 104 -4.23 3.98 12.85
N SER A 105 -5.31 4.57 12.32
CA SER A 105 -6.12 5.52 13.08
C SER A 105 -6.76 4.82 14.29
N ASN A 106 -6.65 5.45 15.45
CA ASN A 106 -7.20 4.96 16.72
C ASN A 106 -8.40 5.81 17.20
N GLY A 107 -8.97 6.60 16.32
CA GLY A 107 -10.12 7.45 16.60
C GLY A 107 -9.79 8.94 16.68
N GLU A 108 -10.84 9.72 16.76
CA GLU A 108 -10.77 11.17 16.88
C GLU A 108 -10.72 11.59 18.35
N TYR A 109 -10.06 12.71 18.61
CA TYR A 109 -10.06 13.36 19.92
C TYR A 109 -10.18 14.88 19.75
N THR A 110 -10.75 15.53 20.75
CA THR A 110 -10.84 17.00 20.76
C THR A 110 -9.59 17.56 21.44
N ARG A 111 -8.93 18.50 20.78
CA ARG A 111 -7.80 19.26 21.34
C ARG A 111 -8.31 20.35 22.29
N ASP A 112 -7.39 20.91 23.07
CA ASP A 112 -7.71 21.98 24.04
C ASP A 112 -8.25 23.25 23.36
N ASP A 113 -7.92 23.48 22.08
CA ASP A 113 -8.43 24.57 21.25
C ASP A 113 -9.81 24.28 20.60
N GLY A 114 -10.41 23.13 20.92
CA GLY A 114 -11.68 22.69 20.37
C GLY A 114 -11.60 22.05 18.97
N SER A 115 -10.42 21.98 18.34
CA SER A 115 -10.24 21.32 17.06
C SER A 115 -10.23 19.79 17.22
N ILE A 116 -10.68 19.09 16.15
CA ILE A 116 -10.67 17.62 16.12
C ILE A 116 -9.30 17.16 15.62
N GLY A 117 -8.66 16.29 16.39
CA GLY A 117 -7.45 15.57 16.02
C GLY A 117 -7.74 14.10 15.79
N VAL A 118 -6.89 13.43 15.02
CA VAL A 118 -6.92 11.97 14.85
C VAL A 118 -5.72 11.39 15.59
N SER A 119 -5.97 10.43 16.48
CA SER A 119 -4.90 9.68 17.12
C SER A 119 -4.47 8.50 16.26
N TYR A 120 -3.20 8.12 16.32
CA TYR A 120 -2.65 7.00 15.58
C TYR A 120 -1.90 6.06 16.52
N ASN A 121 -2.09 4.77 16.30
CA ASN A 121 -1.34 3.71 16.97
C ASN A 121 -0.52 2.91 15.98
N THR A 122 0.55 2.29 16.48
CA THR A 122 1.30 1.29 15.73
C THR A 122 0.56 -0.04 15.79
N LYS A 123 0.44 -0.70 14.64
CA LYS A 123 -0.13 -2.04 14.50
C LYS A 123 0.90 -2.98 13.90
N ARG A 124 0.98 -4.19 14.44
CA ARG A 124 1.85 -5.25 13.93
C ARG A 124 1.08 -6.10 12.93
N VAL A 125 1.55 -6.16 11.71
CA VAL A 125 0.99 -7.01 10.67
C VAL A 125 2.08 -7.93 10.11
N TYR A 126 1.64 -9.00 9.45
CA TYR A 126 2.51 -10.01 8.87
C TYR A 126 2.07 -10.28 7.45
N ASP A 127 3.03 -10.46 6.57
CA ASP A 127 2.74 -10.86 5.19
C ASP A 127 2.38 -12.35 5.13
N ILE A 128 1.60 -12.74 4.13
CA ILE A 128 1.20 -14.12 3.87
C ILE A 128 2.41 -15.08 3.82
N SER A 129 3.56 -14.63 3.32
CA SER A 129 4.79 -15.43 3.26
C SER A 129 5.37 -15.77 4.65
N GLN A 130 5.04 -14.96 5.66
CA GLN A 130 5.42 -15.16 7.06
C GLN A 130 4.48 -16.14 7.80
N THR A 131 3.48 -16.66 7.12
CA THR A 131 2.45 -17.54 7.68
C THR A 131 2.58 -18.96 7.18
N THR A 132 1.78 -19.87 7.76
CA THR A 132 1.67 -21.27 7.32
C THR A 132 0.84 -21.44 6.04
N ALA A 133 0.32 -20.36 5.47
CA ALA A 133 -0.41 -20.39 4.21
C ALA A 133 0.47 -20.96 3.09
N ARG A 134 -0.12 -21.79 2.25
CA ARG A 134 0.52 -22.21 1.00
C ARG A 134 0.44 -21.05 0.00
N THR A 135 1.52 -20.31 -0.14
CA THR A 135 1.62 -19.27 -1.18
C THR A 135 1.84 -19.94 -2.53
N ARG A 136 0.87 -19.77 -3.43
CA ARG A 136 1.11 -20.10 -4.85
C ARG A 136 2.02 -19.03 -5.43
N ALA A 137 3.10 -19.43 -6.10
CA ALA A 137 3.91 -18.49 -6.86
C ALA A 137 3.00 -17.67 -7.80
N PRO A 138 3.22 -16.35 -7.94
CA PRO A 138 2.45 -15.59 -8.91
C PRO A 138 2.62 -16.24 -10.26
N GLN A 139 1.52 -16.51 -10.91
CA GLN A 139 1.58 -16.85 -12.33
C GLN A 139 2.15 -15.65 -13.05
N ALA A 140 3.26 -15.86 -13.78
CA ALA A 140 3.76 -14.85 -14.70
C ALA A 140 2.62 -14.54 -15.68
N VAL A 141 2.05 -13.36 -15.56
CA VAL A 141 1.03 -12.91 -16.53
C VAL A 141 1.80 -12.50 -17.77
N SER A 142 1.68 -13.29 -18.84
CA SER A 142 2.17 -12.87 -20.14
C SER A 142 1.29 -11.71 -20.62
N HIS A 143 1.84 -10.51 -20.64
CA HIS A 143 1.16 -9.34 -21.17
C HIS A 143 1.34 -9.29 -22.68
N ASP A 144 0.49 -10.03 -23.42
CA ASP A 144 0.33 -9.80 -24.84
C ASP A 144 -0.21 -8.38 -25.07
N ALA A 145 0.48 -7.59 -25.89
CA ALA A 145 0.11 -6.19 -26.17
C ALA A 145 -1.33 -6.06 -26.70
N ARG A 146 -1.81 -7.06 -27.46
CA ARG A 146 -3.19 -7.10 -27.95
C ARG A 146 -4.20 -7.34 -26.83
N ALA A 147 -3.86 -8.21 -25.88
CA ALA A 147 -4.70 -8.49 -24.71
C ALA A 147 -4.80 -7.26 -23.81
N LEU A 148 -3.70 -6.54 -23.62
CA LEU A 148 -3.67 -5.28 -22.86
C LEU A 148 -4.51 -4.19 -23.53
N LEU A 149 -4.38 -4.02 -24.86
CA LEU A 149 -5.20 -3.06 -25.60
C LEU A 149 -6.69 -3.42 -25.53
N ASN A 150 -7.05 -4.67 -25.68
CA ASN A 150 -8.43 -5.12 -25.55
C ASN A 150 -8.99 -4.87 -24.14
N ALA A 151 -8.19 -5.08 -23.10
CA ALA A 151 -8.57 -4.78 -21.71
C ALA A 151 -8.77 -3.27 -21.49
N LEU A 152 -7.90 -2.43 -22.07
CA LEU A 152 -7.98 -0.98 -21.97
C LEU A 152 -9.23 -0.40 -22.63
N ILE A 153 -9.61 -0.92 -23.81
CA ILE A 153 -10.80 -0.45 -24.54
C ILE A 153 -12.09 -1.13 -24.08
N TYR A 154 -12.02 -2.16 -23.23
CA TYR A 154 -13.20 -2.80 -22.69
C TYR A 154 -13.92 -1.88 -21.71
N LYS A 155 -15.22 -1.62 -21.96
CA LYS A 155 -16.05 -0.67 -21.17
C LYS A 155 -15.43 0.74 -21.03
N ARG A 156 -14.73 1.20 -22.08
CA ARG A 156 -14.15 2.54 -22.11
C ARG A 156 -15.20 3.64 -21.90
N PRO A 157 -14.86 4.75 -21.23
CA PRO A 157 -15.80 5.85 -20.97
C PRO A 157 -16.16 6.66 -22.20
N ALA A 158 -15.33 6.63 -23.27
CA ALA A 158 -15.54 7.36 -24.51
C ALA A 158 -15.24 6.47 -25.74
N PRO A 159 -15.91 6.67 -26.87
CA PRO A 159 -15.56 6.00 -28.12
C PRO A 159 -14.13 6.33 -28.56
N VAL A 160 -13.50 5.40 -29.27
CA VAL A 160 -12.15 5.56 -29.80
C VAL A 160 -12.24 5.54 -31.33
N GLN A 161 -11.67 6.56 -31.98
CA GLN A 161 -11.61 6.68 -33.45
C GLN A 161 -10.16 6.84 -33.91
N SER A 162 -9.81 6.18 -35.02
CA SER A 162 -8.48 6.32 -35.61
C SER A 162 -8.47 7.37 -36.70
N VAL A 163 -7.47 8.27 -36.65
CA VAL A 163 -7.23 9.34 -37.61
C VAL A 163 -5.81 9.23 -38.18
N ASP A 164 -5.58 9.85 -39.32
CA ASP A 164 -4.27 9.78 -39.97
C ASP A 164 -3.24 10.68 -39.27
N GLU A 165 -3.68 11.86 -38.81
CA GLU A 165 -2.82 12.83 -38.13
C GLU A 165 -3.51 13.41 -36.91
N LEU A 166 -2.71 13.81 -35.91
CA LEU A 166 -3.13 14.56 -34.74
C LEU A 166 -2.25 15.81 -34.56
N PRO A 167 -2.77 16.87 -33.93
CA PRO A 167 -2.01 18.10 -33.68
C PRO A 167 -0.73 17.78 -32.90
N ASN A 168 0.35 18.52 -33.19
CA ASN A 168 1.64 18.45 -32.50
C ASN A 168 2.27 17.05 -32.48
N GLY A 169 1.92 16.17 -33.40
CA GLY A 169 2.45 14.79 -33.46
C GLY A 169 2.04 13.91 -32.29
N MET A 170 0.94 14.23 -31.62
CA MET A 170 0.38 13.40 -30.54
C MET A 170 -0.04 12.03 -31.04
N ASP A 171 0.07 11.04 -30.17
CA ASP A 171 -0.35 9.66 -30.45
C ASP A 171 -1.84 9.44 -30.20
N ALA A 172 -2.38 10.10 -29.17
CA ALA A 172 -3.80 10.10 -28.85
C ALA A 172 -4.21 11.41 -28.16
N VAL A 173 -5.48 11.81 -28.33
CA VAL A 173 -6.07 12.98 -27.68
C VAL A 173 -7.54 12.70 -27.35
N TYR A 174 -7.99 13.15 -26.18
CA TYR A 174 -9.40 13.17 -25.85
C TYR A 174 -10.01 14.52 -26.21
N ASP A 175 -11.02 14.49 -27.06
CA ASP A 175 -11.83 15.66 -27.43
C ASP A 175 -13.07 15.71 -26.55
N ARG A 176 -13.14 16.74 -25.71
CA ARG A 176 -14.25 16.94 -24.76
C ARG A 176 -15.56 17.33 -25.43
N GLU A 177 -15.49 18.07 -26.55
CA GLU A 177 -16.68 18.51 -27.26
C GLU A 177 -17.37 17.35 -27.96
N GLN A 178 -16.59 16.45 -28.56
CA GLN A 178 -17.09 15.28 -29.24
C GLN A 178 -17.19 14.05 -28.31
N ASN A 179 -16.72 14.15 -27.08
CA ASN A 179 -16.62 13.03 -26.13
C ASN A 179 -15.97 11.79 -26.77
N THR A 180 -14.88 11.99 -27.50
CA THR A 180 -14.25 10.95 -28.32
C THR A 180 -12.74 10.98 -28.16
N VAL A 181 -12.12 9.83 -28.04
CA VAL A 181 -10.66 9.69 -28.09
C VAL A 181 -10.23 9.44 -29.51
N PHE A 182 -9.43 10.36 -30.07
CA PHE A 182 -8.78 10.20 -31.36
C PHE A 182 -7.39 9.62 -31.20
N VAL A 183 -7.05 8.66 -32.05
CA VAL A 183 -5.78 7.95 -32.04
C VAL A 183 -5.14 7.96 -33.42
N ARG A 184 -3.86 8.29 -33.50
CA ARG A 184 -3.12 8.30 -34.75
C ARG A 184 -2.91 6.89 -35.28
N ARG A 185 -3.10 6.69 -36.59
CA ARG A 185 -2.82 5.40 -37.26
C ARG A 185 -1.32 5.13 -37.34
N GLY A 186 -0.98 3.84 -37.45
CA GLY A 186 0.42 3.41 -37.66
C GLY A 186 1.28 3.36 -36.42
N LEU A 187 0.71 3.54 -35.22
CA LEU A 187 1.45 3.42 -33.97
C LEU A 187 1.84 1.97 -33.68
N SER A 188 2.98 1.79 -33.01
CA SER A 188 3.30 0.51 -32.39
C SER A 188 2.27 0.14 -31.31
N ALA A 189 2.13 -1.14 -30.97
CA ALA A 189 1.19 -1.57 -29.92
C ALA A 189 1.51 -0.92 -28.55
N ASN A 190 2.77 -0.64 -28.26
CA ASN A 190 3.21 0.02 -27.04
C ASN A 190 2.82 1.51 -27.04
N ASP A 191 3.08 2.22 -28.13
CA ASP A 191 2.75 3.65 -28.25
C ASP A 191 1.23 3.85 -28.23
N LEU A 192 0.49 2.97 -28.91
CA LEU A 192 -0.96 2.96 -28.89
C LEU A 192 -1.51 2.74 -27.47
N PHE A 193 -0.96 1.79 -26.72
CA PHE A 193 -1.35 1.55 -25.34
C PHE A 193 -1.04 2.76 -24.45
N CYS A 194 0.14 3.33 -24.55
CA CYS A 194 0.55 4.50 -23.78
C CYS A 194 -0.31 5.75 -24.13
N GLY A 195 -0.55 5.99 -25.40
CA GLY A 195 -1.39 7.11 -25.87
C GLY A 195 -2.84 6.99 -25.39
N LEU A 196 -3.46 5.83 -25.60
CA LEU A 196 -4.82 5.55 -25.14
C LEU A 196 -4.97 5.62 -23.63
N SER A 197 -4.02 5.05 -22.87
CA SER A 197 -4.06 5.10 -21.41
C SER A 197 -4.09 6.53 -20.89
N LYS A 198 -3.31 7.44 -21.49
CA LYS A 198 -3.29 8.87 -21.12
C LYS A 198 -4.59 9.56 -21.48
N ALA A 199 -5.10 9.33 -22.70
CA ALA A 199 -6.30 9.99 -23.19
C ALA A 199 -7.60 9.53 -22.48
N LEU A 200 -7.66 8.30 -22.00
CA LEU A 200 -8.84 7.76 -21.28
C LEU A 200 -8.92 8.18 -19.80
N VAL A 201 -7.85 8.76 -19.25
CA VAL A 201 -7.78 9.21 -17.84
C VAL A 201 -8.06 10.72 -17.72
N GLN A 202 -8.03 11.47 -18.81
CA GLN A 202 -8.34 12.90 -18.85
C GLN A 202 -9.85 13.18 -18.79
#